data_0eab9def99172912df92474df1275919
#
_entry.id   0eab9def99172912df92474df1275919
#
_cell.length_a   1.000
_cell.length_b   1.000
_cell.length_c   1.000
_cell.angle_alpha   90.00
_cell.angle_beta   90.00
_cell.angle_gamma   90.00
#
_symmetry.space_group_name_H-M   'P 1'
#
loop_
_entity.id
_entity.type
_entity.pdbx_description
1 polymer ?
#
loop_
_entity_poly.entity_id
_entity_poly.type
_entity_poly.pdbx_seq_one_letter_code
_entity_poly.pdbx_strand_id
1 'polypeptide(L)'
;ILNQATDEQILLLHNLTNGECKTPEMNPVSEMSGKVFVSMPMNKDKCMFVDIIRQGVKNALKDTGNESYFLDLDVHNDNIYNKMMEEIRSCKFLIGDLTSQNAGVYYETGYARALGKTVIFTCKDTDFDNVHFDIKQTQIVVWSNEDELRKKLCNQIDSSKLGRSI
;
A
#
# COMPACT_ATOMS: atom_id res chain seq x y z
N ILE A 1 -37.74 20.37 30.06
CA ILE A 1 -38.42 20.74 28.81
C ILE A 1 -37.70 19.95 27.73
N LEU A 2 -38.25 18.79 27.39
CA LEU A 2 -37.76 17.98 26.24
C LEU A 2 -38.14 18.74 24.99
N ASN A 3 -37.13 19.20 24.26
CA ASN A 3 -37.29 19.82 22.96
C ASN A 3 -37.75 18.69 22.00
N GLN A 4 -39.01 18.73 21.59
CA GLN A 4 -39.50 17.80 20.58
C GLN A 4 -38.80 18.12 19.27
N ALA A 5 -38.07 17.13 18.73
CA ALA A 5 -37.47 17.25 17.41
C ALA A 5 -38.58 17.51 16.39
N THR A 6 -38.34 18.42 15.45
CA THR A 6 -39.30 18.71 14.38
C THR A 6 -39.43 17.49 13.45
N ASP A 7 -40.57 17.35 12.78
CA ASP A 7 -40.79 16.27 11.80
C ASP A 7 -39.68 16.19 10.74
N GLU A 8 -39.11 17.34 10.36
CA GLU A 8 -37.96 17.40 9.46
C GLU A 8 -36.69 16.79 10.06
N GLN A 9 -36.45 17.02 11.38
CA GLN A 9 -35.30 16.43 12.06
C GLN A 9 -35.47 14.92 12.25
N ILE A 10 -36.69 14.48 12.48
CA ILE A 10 -37.02 13.04 12.57
C ILE A 10 -36.87 12.37 11.20
N LEU A 11 -37.31 13.01 10.13
CA LEU A 11 -37.15 12.51 8.75
C LEU A 11 -35.68 12.47 8.32
N LEU A 12 -34.89 13.48 8.71
CA LEU A 12 -33.44 13.50 8.45
C LEU A 12 -32.72 12.35 9.19
N LEU A 13 -33.06 12.13 10.45
CA LEU A 13 -32.51 11.01 11.24
C LEU A 13 -32.94 9.67 10.64
N HIS A 14 -34.18 9.53 10.21
CA HIS A 14 -34.69 8.32 9.57
C HIS A 14 -33.98 8.04 8.24
N ASN A 15 -33.70 9.08 7.45
CA ASN A 15 -32.93 8.94 6.21
C ASN A 15 -31.45 8.64 6.47
N LEU A 16 -30.88 9.10 7.58
CA LEU A 16 -29.51 8.77 7.99
C LEU A 16 -29.40 7.35 8.55
N THR A 17 -30.45 6.82 9.22
CA THR A 17 -30.46 5.47 9.76
C THR A 17 -30.90 4.39 8.79
N ASN A 18 -31.75 4.75 7.81
CA ASN A 18 -32.18 3.87 6.73
C ASN A 18 -31.43 4.12 5.42
N GLY A 19 -30.54 5.12 5.39
CA GLY A 19 -29.56 5.22 4.32
C GLY A 19 -28.78 3.91 4.30
N GLU A 20 -29.13 3.06 3.34
CA GLU A 20 -28.25 1.98 2.96
C GLU A 20 -26.87 2.61 2.85
N CYS A 21 -25.96 2.22 3.74
CA CYS A 21 -24.54 2.44 3.50
C CYS A 21 -24.28 1.71 2.18
N LYS A 22 -24.48 2.42 1.06
CA LYS A 22 -24.03 1.94 -0.23
C LYS A 22 -22.54 1.77 -0.08
N THR A 23 -22.17 0.57 0.32
CA THR A 23 -20.79 0.13 0.06
C THR A 23 -20.54 0.55 -1.38
N PRO A 24 -19.50 1.38 -1.65
CA PRO A 24 -19.19 1.73 -3.03
C PRO A 24 -19.27 0.44 -3.82
N GLU A 25 -20.10 0.40 -4.86
CA GLU A 25 -20.15 -0.76 -5.74
C GLU A 25 -18.70 -1.03 -6.10
N MET A 26 -18.16 -2.11 -5.56
CA MET A 26 -16.84 -2.54 -5.93
C MET A 26 -16.98 -2.92 -7.39
N ASN A 27 -16.56 -2.01 -8.27
CA ASN A 27 -16.42 -2.33 -9.68
C ASN A 27 -15.76 -3.70 -9.76
N PRO A 28 -16.26 -4.62 -10.59
CA PRO A 28 -15.71 -5.96 -10.71
C PRO A 28 -14.21 -5.82 -10.81
N VAL A 29 -13.48 -6.58 -9.99
CA VAL A 29 -12.02 -6.55 -9.93
C VAL A 29 -11.51 -6.62 -11.35
N SER A 30 -10.92 -5.54 -11.84
CA SER A 30 -10.25 -5.52 -13.14
C SER A 30 -9.27 -6.69 -13.15
N GLU A 31 -9.11 -7.36 -14.29
CA GLU A 31 -8.19 -8.49 -14.44
C GLU A 31 -6.86 -8.15 -13.75
N MET A 32 -6.33 -9.07 -12.96
CA MET A 32 -5.09 -8.83 -12.20
C MET A 32 -4.02 -8.38 -13.19
N SER A 33 -3.44 -7.21 -12.97
CA SER A 33 -2.45 -6.60 -13.89
C SER A 33 -1.14 -7.39 -13.97
N GLY A 34 -0.93 -8.36 -13.08
CA GLY A 34 0.32 -9.12 -12.96
C GLY A 34 1.48 -8.30 -12.38
N LYS A 35 1.30 -7.01 -12.18
CA LYS A 35 2.31 -6.08 -11.65
C LYS A 35 2.31 -6.08 -10.11
N VAL A 36 3.43 -5.70 -9.54
CA VAL A 36 3.61 -5.49 -8.11
C VAL A 36 3.57 -4.00 -7.83
N PHE A 37 2.60 -3.56 -7.04
CA PHE A 37 2.53 -2.17 -6.61
C PHE A 37 3.60 -1.90 -5.55
N VAL A 38 4.40 -0.85 -5.73
CA VAL A 38 5.45 -0.46 -4.80
C VAL A 38 5.08 0.87 -4.15
N SER A 39 4.73 0.81 -2.88
CA SER A 39 4.47 1.95 -2.01
C SER A 39 5.74 2.28 -1.23
N MET A 40 6.30 3.46 -1.43
CA MET A 40 7.55 3.87 -0.81
C MET A 40 7.60 5.40 -0.64
N PRO A 41 8.47 5.92 0.26
CA PRO A 41 8.73 7.36 0.29
C PRO A 41 9.20 7.86 -1.07
N MET A 42 8.59 8.94 -1.59
CA MET A 42 8.94 9.52 -2.90
C MET A 42 9.69 10.85 -2.79
N ASN A 43 9.56 11.54 -1.65
CA ASN A 43 10.17 12.84 -1.43
C ASN A 43 11.61 12.68 -0.94
N LYS A 44 12.59 13.06 -1.79
CA LYS A 44 14.03 12.95 -1.49
C LYS A 44 14.48 13.90 -0.37
N ASP A 45 13.77 15.00 -0.13
CA ASP A 45 14.08 15.93 0.97
C ASP A 45 13.72 15.32 2.34
N LYS A 46 12.75 14.39 2.36
CA LYS A 46 12.30 13.70 3.56
C LYS A 46 12.90 12.31 3.74
N CYS A 47 13.37 11.69 2.67
CA CYS A 47 13.97 10.37 2.69
C CYS A 47 15.17 10.33 1.73
N MET A 48 16.37 10.29 2.29
CA MET A 48 17.61 10.20 1.50
C MET A 48 17.80 8.85 0.80
N PHE A 49 16.99 7.83 1.16
CA PHE A 49 17.11 6.46 0.66
C PHE A 49 16.20 6.16 -0.53
N VAL A 50 15.46 7.13 -1.07
CA VAL A 50 14.48 6.93 -2.16
C VAL A 50 15.06 6.15 -3.34
N ASP A 51 16.25 6.53 -3.82
CA ASP A 51 16.86 5.88 -4.98
C ASP A 51 17.33 4.46 -4.66
N ILE A 52 17.87 4.23 -3.46
CA ILE A 52 18.28 2.90 -2.98
C ILE A 52 17.08 1.97 -2.88
N ILE A 53 15.99 2.43 -2.26
CA ILE A 53 14.74 1.66 -2.15
C ILE A 53 14.22 1.31 -3.54
N ARG A 54 14.07 2.32 -4.40
CA ARG A 54 13.56 2.13 -5.76
C ARG A 54 14.38 1.10 -6.54
N GLN A 55 15.70 1.23 -6.52
CA GLN A 55 16.59 0.36 -7.27
C GLN A 55 16.62 -1.07 -6.69
N GLY A 56 16.76 -1.21 -5.37
CA GLY A 56 16.77 -2.50 -4.70
C GLY A 56 15.48 -3.29 -4.91
N VAL A 57 14.32 -2.63 -4.75
CA VAL A 57 13.01 -3.26 -4.99
C VAL A 57 12.83 -3.63 -6.46
N LYS A 58 13.16 -2.74 -7.38
CA LYS A 58 13.07 -3.00 -8.83
C LYS A 58 13.92 -4.20 -9.26
N ASN A 59 15.15 -4.28 -8.74
CA ASN A 59 16.05 -5.38 -9.03
C ASN A 59 15.52 -6.71 -8.44
N ALA A 60 15.05 -6.71 -7.20
CA ALA A 60 14.48 -7.90 -6.58
C ALA A 60 13.26 -8.42 -7.33
N LEU A 61 12.36 -7.54 -7.75
CA LEU A 61 11.19 -7.92 -8.53
C LEU A 61 11.58 -8.49 -9.90
N LYS A 62 12.55 -7.88 -10.58
CA LYS A 62 13.07 -8.41 -11.84
C LYS A 62 13.67 -9.81 -11.67
N ASP A 63 14.46 -10.05 -10.63
CA ASP A 63 15.10 -11.34 -10.36
C ASP A 63 14.07 -12.44 -10.08
N THR A 64 12.96 -12.09 -9.44
CA THR A 64 11.85 -13.00 -9.12
C THR A 64 10.79 -13.09 -10.23
N GLY A 65 11.06 -12.49 -11.40
CA GLY A 65 10.18 -12.53 -12.57
C GLY A 65 8.90 -11.72 -12.43
N ASN A 66 8.90 -10.71 -11.57
CA ASN A 66 7.78 -9.80 -11.36
C ASN A 66 8.06 -8.44 -12.00
N GLU A 67 7.00 -7.73 -12.38
CA GLU A 67 7.06 -6.36 -12.90
C GLU A 67 6.71 -5.36 -11.79
N SER A 68 7.57 -4.36 -11.55
CA SER A 68 7.31 -3.31 -10.58
C SER A 68 6.44 -2.19 -11.16
N TYR A 69 5.49 -1.71 -10.37
CA TYR A 69 4.73 -0.50 -10.65
C TYR A 69 4.95 0.52 -9.53
N PHE A 70 5.48 1.68 -9.89
CA PHE A 70 5.62 2.84 -9.01
C PHE A 70 4.62 3.91 -9.46
N LEU A 71 3.84 4.44 -8.54
CA LEU A 71 2.95 5.54 -8.86
C LEU A 71 3.80 6.79 -9.16
N ASP A 72 3.69 7.30 -10.39
CA ASP A 72 4.40 8.53 -10.79
C ASP A 72 3.59 9.73 -10.32
N LEU A 73 4.13 10.49 -9.36
CA LEU A 73 3.49 11.66 -8.76
C LEU A 73 3.61 12.92 -9.62
N ASP A 74 4.37 12.86 -10.72
CA ASP A 74 4.56 14.01 -11.62
C ASP A 74 3.32 14.35 -12.47
N VAL A 75 2.30 13.50 -12.41
CA VAL A 75 1.03 13.77 -13.06
C VAL A 75 0.11 14.51 -12.08
N HIS A 76 0.14 15.83 -12.12
CA HIS A 76 -0.86 16.68 -11.46
C HIS A 76 -2.23 16.47 -12.11
N ASN A 77 -2.98 15.50 -11.60
CA ASN A 77 -4.33 15.24 -12.07
C ASN A 77 -5.21 14.90 -10.86
N ASP A 78 -6.41 15.49 -10.79
CA ASP A 78 -7.43 15.17 -9.78
C ASP A 78 -7.79 13.68 -9.71
N ASN A 79 -7.23 12.88 -10.60
CA ASN A 79 -7.48 11.45 -10.76
C ASN A 79 -6.38 10.54 -10.18
N ILE A 80 -5.31 11.10 -9.57
CA ILE A 80 -4.17 10.31 -9.09
C ILE A 80 -4.59 9.34 -7.97
N TYR A 81 -5.52 9.77 -7.12
CA TYR A 81 -6.08 8.96 -6.04
C TYR A 81 -6.85 7.75 -6.59
N ASN A 82 -7.74 7.98 -7.55
CA ASN A 82 -8.51 6.90 -8.17
C ASN A 82 -7.61 5.91 -8.89
N LYS A 83 -6.62 6.40 -9.63
CA LYS A 83 -5.62 5.57 -10.29
C LYS A 83 -4.83 4.71 -9.28
N MET A 84 -4.37 5.30 -8.18
CA MET A 84 -3.69 4.58 -7.11
C MET A 84 -4.56 3.44 -6.56
N MET A 85 -5.84 3.72 -6.28
CA MET A 85 -6.77 2.73 -5.77
C MET A 85 -7.02 1.59 -6.78
N GLU A 86 -7.12 1.91 -8.06
CA GLU A 86 -7.27 0.91 -9.14
C GLU A 86 -6.03 0.03 -9.26
N GLU A 87 -4.84 0.63 -9.27
CA GLU A 87 -3.58 -0.11 -9.35
C GLU A 87 -3.38 -1.04 -8.13
N ILE A 88 -3.73 -0.58 -6.92
CA ILE A 88 -3.69 -1.44 -5.74
C ILE A 88 -4.70 -2.59 -5.84
N ARG A 89 -5.92 -2.34 -6.35
CA ARG A 89 -6.92 -3.40 -6.54
C ARG A 89 -6.48 -4.45 -7.55
N SER A 90 -5.84 -4.05 -8.63
CA SER A 90 -5.44 -4.93 -9.73
C SER A 90 -4.06 -5.57 -9.53
N CYS A 91 -3.22 -5.08 -8.62
CA CYS A 91 -1.87 -5.60 -8.42
C CYS A 91 -1.85 -7.05 -7.94
N LYS A 92 -0.78 -7.77 -8.26
CA LYS A 92 -0.53 -9.15 -7.82
C LYS A 92 -0.32 -9.22 -6.31
N PHE A 93 0.54 -8.37 -5.78
CA PHE A 93 0.80 -8.12 -4.36
C PHE A 93 1.41 -6.72 -4.23
N LEU A 94 1.63 -6.27 -2.98
CA LEU A 94 2.17 -4.95 -2.70
C LEU A 94 3.45 -5.05 -1.88
N ILE A 95 4.43 -4.20 -2.18
CA ILE A 95 5.60 -3.95 -1.35
C ILE A 95 5.45 -2.57 -0.73
N GLY A 96 5.53 -2.49 0.61
CA GLY A 96 5.48 -1.23 1.36
C GLY A 96 6.79 -0.96 2.08
N ASP A 97 7.54 0.08 1.68
CA ASP A 97 8.75 0.48 2.39
C ASP A 97 8.45 1.54 3.46
N LEU A 98 8.70 1.18 4.72
CA LEU A 98 8.36 1.98 5.89
C LEU A 98 9.46 2.97 6.31
N THR A 99 10.54 3.08 5.55
CA THR A 99 11.62 4.03 5.81
C THR A 99 11.08 5.46 5.88
N SER A 100 11.56 6.24 6.82
CA SER A 100 11.10 7.62 7.10
C SER A 100 9.62 7.75 7.52
N GLN A 101 8.95 6.65 7.87
CA GLN A 101 7.60 6.64 8.44
C GLN A 101 6.56 7.41 7.59
N ASN A 102 6.60 7.25 6.27
CA ASN A 102 5.68 7.93 5.36
C ASN A 102 4.23 7.48 5.58
N ALA A 103 3.35 8.39 5.99
CA ALA A 103 1.94 8.10 6.27
C ALA A 103 1.18 7.57 5.04
N GLY A 104 1.56 7.97 3.82
CA GLY A 104 0.98 7.46 2.58
C GLY A 104 1.22 5.96 2.41
N VAL A 105 2.43 5.50 2.76
CA VAL A 105 2.76 4.07 2.71
C VAL A 105 1.88 3.26 3.67
N TYR A 106 1.66 3.75 4.89
CA TYR A 106 0.76 3.10 5.86
C TYR A 106 -0.68 3.03 5.34
N TYR A 107 -1.17 4.13 4.71
CA TYR A 107 -2.51 4.18 4.12
C TYR A 107 -2.67 3.17 2.98
N GLU A 108 -1.76 3.16 2.02
CA GLU A 108 -1.80 2.29 0.84
C GLU A 108 -1.68 0.81 1.21
N THR A 109 -0.77 0.49 2.13
CA THR A 109 -0.58 -0.88 2.63
C THR A 109 -1.78 -1.37 3.45
N GLY A 110 -2.38 -0.48 4.26
CA GLY A 110 -3.61 -0.77 4.99
C GLY A 110 -4.78 -1.07 4.06
N TYR A 111 -4.94 -0.26 3.01
CA TYR A 111 -5.94 -0.48 1.99
C TYR A 111 -5.73 -1.80 1.24
N ALA A 112 -4.51 -2.11 0.83
CA ALA A 112 -4.19 -3.37 0.17
C ALA A 112 -4.53 -4.58 1.05
N ARG A 113 -4.20 -4.53 2.35
CA ARG A 113 -4.54 -5.59 3.31
C ARG A 113 -6.05 -5.75 3.49
N ALA A 114 -6.81 -4.66 3.54
CA ALA A 114 -8.27 -4.70 3.60
C ALA A 114 -8.90 -5.38 2.37
N LEU A 115 -8.23 -5.31 1.21
CA LEU A 115 -8.61 -6.02 -0.01
C LEU A 115 -8.13 -7.49 -0.05
N GLY A 116 -7.50 -7.98 1.01
CA GLY A 116 -6.94 -9.34 1.05
C GLY A 116 -5.66 -9.52 0.24
N LYS A 117 -5.01 -8.42 -0.19
CA LYS A 117 -3.73 -8.50 -0.90
C LYS A 117 -2.60 -8.88 0.04
N THR A 118 -1.65 -9.65 -0.47
CA THR A 118 -0.38 -9.88 0.25
C THR A 118 0.42 -8.59 0.25
N VAL A 119 0.92 -8.20 1.43
CA VAL A 119 1.79 -7.04 1.60
C VAL A 119 3.12 -7.50 2.20
N ILE A 120 4.21 -7.22 1.50
CA ILE A 120 5.58 -7.41 2.01
C ILE A 120 6.08 -6.06 2.50
N PHE A 121 6.44 -5.99 3.79
CA PHE A 121 7.02 -4.79 4.36
C PHE A 121 8.53 -4.82 4.29
N THR A 122 9.14 -3.67 3.96
CA THR A 122 10.57 -3.43 4.04
C THR A 122 10.84 -2.19 4.88
N CYS A 123 12.01 -2.10 5.50
CA CYS A 123 12.40 -0.92 6.27
C CYS A 123 13.92 -0.83 6.38
N LYS A 124 14.48 0.38 6.26
CA LYS A 124 15.88 0.65 6.58
C LYS A 124 16.13 0.33 8.06
N ASP A 125 17.26 -0.30 8.36
CA ASP A 125 17.64 -0.68 9.72
C ASP A 125 17.64 0.50 10.71
N THR A 126 18.11 1.68 10.27
CA THR A 126 18.13 2.91 11.08
C THR A 126 16.74 3.46 11.43
N ASP A 127 15.72 3.10 10.67
CA ASP A 127 14.34 3.56 10.86
C ASP A 127 13.43 2.50 11.51
N PHE A 128 13.92 1.27 11.67
CA PHE A 128 13.11 0.15 12.15
C PHE A 128 12.51 0.39 13.54
N ASP A 129 13.25 1.03 14.43
CA ASP A 129 12.76 1.31 15.78
C ASP A 129 11.58 2.29 15.81
N ASN A 130 11.44 3.10 14.77
CA ASN A 130 10.35 4.08 14.61
C ASN A 130 9.10 3.48 13.95
N VAL A 131 9.15 2.26 13.42
CA VAL A 131 7.99 1.61 12.80
C VAL A 131 6.88 1.45 13.82
N HIS A 132 5.63 1.76 13.39
CA HIS A 132 4.46 1.67 14.26
C HIS A 132 4.29 0.25 14.82
N PHE A 133 3.96 0.14 16.10
CA PHE A 133 3.93 -1.15 16.82
C PHE A 133 2.97 -2.17 16.19
N ASP A 134 1.84 -1.73 15.62
CA ASP A 134 0.89 -2.62 14.95
C ASP A 134 1.51 -3.35 13.75
N ILE A 135 2.42 -2.69 13.04
CA ILE A 135 3.11 -3.28 11.88
C ILE A 135 4.31 -4.11 12.33
N LYS A 136 4.98 -3.74 13.44
CA LYS A 136 6.11 -4.52 13.99
C LYS A 136 5.73 -5.97 14.36
N GLN A 137 4.46 -6.25 14.55
CA GLN A 137 3.97 -7.62 14.80
C GLN A 137 3.96 -8.49 13.52
N THR A 138 4.20 -7.88 12.35
CA THR A 138 4.29 -8.58 11.07
C THR A 138 5.75 -8.78 10.69
N GLN A 139 5.99 -9.68 9.73
CA GLN A 139 7.34 -9.85 9.19
C GLN A 139 7.73 -8.63 8.35
N ILE A 140 8.87 -8.03 8.68
CA ILE A 140 9.45 -6.88 7.97
C ILE A 140 10.84 -7.26 7.48
N VAL A 141 11.12 -7.01 6.21
CA VAL A 141 12.46 -7.14 5.61
C VAL A 141 13.29 -5.93 6.01
N VAL A 142 14.11 -6.07 7.06
CA VAL A 142 15.02 -5.00 7.50
C VAL A 142 16.30 -5.06 6.69
N TRP A 143 16.75 -3.91 6.17
CA TRP A 143 17.89 -3.80 5.26
C TRP A 143 18.84 -2.66 5.63
N SER A 144 20.12 -2.82 5.32
CA SER A 144 21.18 -1.82 5.59
C SER A 144 21.71 -1.15 4.31
N ASN A 145 21.59 -1.81 3.16
CA ASN A 145 22.04 -1.33 1.86
C ASN A 145 21.20 -1.95 0.72
N GLU A 146 21.42 -1.50 -0.52
CA GLU A 146 20.67 -1.94 -1.69
C GLU A 146 20.78 -3.45 -1.95
N ASP A 147 21.99 -4.01 -1.86
CA ASP A 147 22.24 -5.43 -2.13
C ASP A 147 21.54 -6.31 -1.11
N GLU A 148 21.52 -5.89 0.16
CA GLU A 148 20.83 -6.60 1.22
C GLU A 148 19.31 -6.53 1.03
N LEU A 149 18.77 -5.35 0.69
CA LEU A 149 17.35 -5.18 0.36
C LEU A 149 16.94 -6.14 -0.77
N ARG A 150 17.69 -6.11 -1.88
CA ARG A 150 17.45 -6.98 -3.03
C ARG A 150 17.44 -8.45 -2.64
N LYS A 151 18.47 -8.91 -1.94
CA LYS A 151 18.66 -10.31 -1.56
C LYS A 151 17.56 -10.81 -0.63
N LYS A 152 17.30 -10.06 0.46
CA LYS A 152 16.29 -10.42 1.45
C LYS A 152 14.88 -10.38 0.86
N LEU A 153 14.60 -9.40 -0.01
CA LEU A 153 13.31 -9.27 -0.68
C LEU A 153 13.07 -10.41 -1.67
N CYS A 154 14.09 -10.83 -2.45
CA CYS A 154 13.99 -12.02 -3.29
C CYS A 154 13.62 -13.26 -2.46
N ASN A 155 14.34 -13.51 -1.37
CA ASN A 155 14.06 -14.65 -0.50
C ASN A 155 12.63 -14.59 0.07
N GLN A 156 12.14 -13.41 0.43
CA GLN A 156 10.79 -13.24 0.95
C GLN A 156 9.72 -13.52 -0.13
N ILE A 157 9.94 -13.05 -1.36
CA ILE A 157 9.03 -13.28 -2.48
C ILE A 157 8.97 -14.77 -2.82
N ASP A 158 10.12 -15.45 -2.89
CA ASP A 158 10.21 -16.87 -3.21
C ASP A 158 9.57 -17.74 -2.13
N SER A 159 9.84 -17.44 -0.85
CA SER A 159 9.25 -18.16 0.29
C SER A 159 7.73 -18.01 0.36
N SER A 160 7.21 -16.86 -0.09
CA SER A 160 5.78 -16.56 -0.15
C SER A 160 5.10 -17.13 -1.42
N LYS A 161 5.83 -17.82 -2.30
CA LYS A 161 5.36 -18.34 -3.60
C LYS A 161 4.78 -17.24 -4.51
N LEU A 162 5.26 -16.02 -4.38
CA LEU A 162 4.83 -14.85 -5.16
C LEU A 162 5.70 -14.64 -6.41
N GLY A 163 6.77 -15.40 -6.55
CA GLY A 163 7.59 -15.45 -7.74
C GLY A 163 6.83 -16.02 -8.94
N ARG A 164 7.48 -16.05 -10.10
CA ARG A 164 6.92 -16.66 -11.31
C ARG A 164 6.77 -18.17 -11.04
N SER A 165 5.55 -18.70 -11.19
CA SER A 165 5.39 -20.16 -11.32
C SER A 165 6.11 -20.60 -12.59
N ILE A 166 7.07 -21.52 -12.42
CA ILE A 166 7.81 -22.16 -13.52
C ILE A 166 6.83 -23.05 -14.32
#